data_7f5431a8a482aea759ccc8ffeed4028c
#
_entry.id   7f5431a8a482aea759ccc8ffeed4028c
#
_cell.length_a   1.000
_cell.length_b   1.000
_cell.length_c   1.000
_cell.angle_alpha   90.00
_cell.angle_beta   90.00
_cell.angle_gamma   90.00
#
_symmetry.space_group_name_H-M   'P 1'
#
loop_
_entity.id
_entity.type
_entity.pdbx_description
1 polymer ?
#
loop_
_entity_poly.entity_id
_entity_poly.type
_entity_poly.pdbx_seq_one_letter_code
_entity_poly.pdbx_strand_id
1 'polypeptide(L)'
;MYKRQVLKVNPATKIVAMGDFNDDPTDPSMLEGLNAKPKVKDLQPGDFFSPFHAVLRAGMGTLAYGDAWNLFDNIVVSENLVNAKPGELRLVRAPGSKYYGNVFKRNYMIQREGQFKGYPLRTYVGNNFQGGYSDHFPVYIYIGK
;
A
#
# COMPACT_ATOMS: atom_id res chain seq x y z
N MET A 1 -17.53 3.46 -6.44
CA MET A 1 -18.56 4.41 -6.89
C MET A 1 -17.99 5.80 -7.17
N TYR A 2 -17.34 6.47 -6.23
CA TYR A 2 -16.75 7.82 -6.41
C TYR A 2 -15.74 7.93 -7.57
N LYS A 3 -14.85 6.93 -7.76
CA LYS A 3 -13.91 6.91 -8.89
C LYS A 3 -14.60 7.15 -10.23
N ARG A 4 -15.70 6.43 -10.50
CA ARG A 4 -16.44 6.57 -11.77
C ARG A 4 -17.05 7.95 -11.92
N GLN A 5 -17.55 8.55 -10.84
CA GLN A 5 -18.12 9.91 -10.87
C GLN A 5 -17.05 10.94 -11.17
N VAL A 6 -15.89 10.87 -10.48
CA VAL A 6 -14.76 11.78 -10.70
C VAL A 6 -14.25 11.68 -12.13
N LEU A 7 -14.01 10.46 -12.64
CA LEU A 7 -13.53 10.26 -14.01
C LEU A 7 -14.58 10.60 -15.09
N LYS A 8 -15.87 10.56 -14.76
CA LYS A 8 -16.90 11.04 -15.67
C LYS A 8 -16.87 12.56 -15.84
N VAL A 9 -16.56 13.30 -14.76
CA VAL A 9 -16.40 14.76 -14.80
C VAL A 9 -15.09 15.16 -15.48
N ASN A 10 -14.00 14.52 -15.13
CA ASN A 10 -12.71 14.77 -15.76
C ASN A 10 -11.91 13.44 -15.88
N PRO A 11 -11.88 12.84 -17.08
CA PRO A 11 -11.16 11.57 -17.32
C PRO A 11 -9.64 11.66 -17.07
N ALA A 12 -9.05 12.86 -17.11
CA ALA A 12 -7.63 13.07 -16.85
C ALA A 12 -7.27 13.12 -15.36
N THR A 13 -8.27 13.09 -14.46
CA THR A 13 -8.02 13.13 -13.02
C THR A 13 -7.18 11.93 -12.57
N LYS A 14 -6.07 12.22 -11.90
CA LYS A 14 -5.21 11.23 -11.28
C LYS A 14 -5.74 10.97 -9.86
N ILE A 15 -6.03 9.72 -9.54
CA ILE A 15 -6.66 9.31 -8.28
C ILE A 15 -5.68 8.47 -7.48
N VAL A 16 -5.55 8.80 -6.19
CA VAL A 16 -4.86 7.99 -5.18
C VAL A 16 -5.88 7.66 -4.09
N ALA A 17 -6.07 6.38 -3.81
CA ALA A 17 -6.86 5.92 -2.66
C ALA A 17 -5.93 5.20 -1.70
N MET A 18 -5.97 5.56 -0.41
CA MET A 18 -5.06 5.04 0.60
C MET A 18 -5.74 4.89 1.95
N GLY A 19 -5.23 3.96 2.73
CA GLY A 19 -5.67 3.69 4.10
C GLY A 19 -5.41 2.26 4.52
N ASP A 20 -5.89 1.93 5.70
CA ASP A 20 -6.08 0.56 6.16
C ASP A 20 -7.37 0.03 5.54
N PHE A 21 -7.24 -0.93 4.62
CA PHE A 21 -8.37 -1.55 3.92
C PHE A 21 -8.90 -2.78 4.65
N ASN A 22 -8.22 -3.23 5.71
CA ASN A 22 -8.45 -4.50 6.41
C ASN A 22 -8.43 -5.72 5.47
N ASP A 23 -7.81 -5.59 4.31
CA ASP A 23 -7.67 -6.61 3.28
C ASP A 23 -6.29 -6.55 2.64
N ASP A 24 -5.75 -7.70 2.29
CA ASP A 24 -4.50 -7.81 1.54
C ASP A 24 -4.68 -7.38 0.07
N PRO A 25 -3.62 -6.90 -0.61
CA PRO A 25 -3.68 -6.58 -2.04
C PRO A 25 -4.10 -7.75 -2.95
N THR A 26 -4.14 -8.96 -2.40
CA THR A 26 -4.54 -10.19 -3.09
C THR A 26 -6.01 -10.56 -2.88
N ASP A 27 -6.72 -9.85 -2.01
CA ASP A 27 -8.09 -10.19 -1.65
C ASP A 27 -9.11 -9.75 -2.72
N PRO A 28 -10.26 -10.43 -2.81
CA PRO A 28 -11.29 -10.11 -3.82
C PRO A 28 -11.78 -8.67 -3.77
N SER A 29 -11.89 -8.06 -2.58
CA SER A 29 -12.26 -6.65 -2.41
C SER A 29 -11.30 -5.72 -3.16
N MET A 30 -10.01 -6.02 -3.14
CA MET A 30 -8.97 -5.25 -3.82
C MET A 30 -8.92 -5.57 -5.32
N LEU A 31 -8.88 -6.86 -5.68
CA LEU A 31 -8.71 -7.30 -7.06
C LEU A 31 -9.97 -7.07 -7.91
N GLU A 32 -11.15 -7.37 -7.36
CA GLU A 32 -12.44 -7.31 -8.05
C GLU A 32 -13.23 -6.07 -7.66
N GLY A 33 -13.37 -5.81 -6.35
CA GLY A 33 -14.14 -4.67 -5.84
C GLY A 33 -13.57 -3.32 -6.26
N LEU A 34 -12.29 -3.09 -6.04
CA LEU A 34 -11.55 -1.90 -6.49
C LEU A 34 -11.04 -2.02 -7.92
N ASN A 35 -10.98 -3.22 -8.48
CA ASN A 35 -10.33 -3.51 -9.76
C ASN A 35 -8.87 -3.04 -9.78
N ALA A 36 -8.13 -3.35 -8.68
CA ALA A 36 -6.74 -2.99 -8.50
C ALA A 36 -5.84 -4.06 -9.12
N LYS A 37 -5.23 -3.76 -10.26
CA LYS A 37 -4.40 -4.70 -11.01
C LYS A 37 -3.02 -4.84 -10.36
N PRO A 38 -2.49 -6.08 -10.28
CA PRO A 38 -1.17 -6.35 -9.69
C PRO A 38 0.00 -5.99 -10.61
N LYS A 39 -0.24 -5.91 -11.92
CA LYS A 39 0.82 -5.69 -12.92
C LYS A 39 0.47 -4.51 -13.83
N VAL A 40 1.47 -3.65 -14.06
CA VAL A 40 1.33 -2.48 -14.94
C VAL A 40 0.87 -2.86 -16.35
N LYS A 41 1.36 -3.97 -16.91
CA LYS A 41 1.00 -4.43 -18.26
C LYS A 41 -0.47 -4.82 -18.44
N ASP A 42 -1.17 -5.10 -17.32
CA ASP A 42 -2.57 -5.56 -17.34
C ASP A 42 -3.55 -4.39 -17.13
N LEU A 43 -3.03 -3.15 -16.96
CA LEU A 43 -3.83 -1.96 -16.73
C LEU A 43 -4.60 -1.54 -17.98
N GLN A 44 -5.89 -1.25 -17.77
CA GLN A 44 -6.77 -0.65 -18.75
C GLN A 44 -7.23 0.74 -18.26
N PRO A 45 -7.66 1.63 -19.15
CA PRO A 45 -8.22 2.92 -18.75
C PRO A 45 -9.34 2.76 -17.70
N GLY A 46 -9.19 3.46 -16.59
CA GLY A 46 -10.11 3.39 -15.47
C GLY A 46 -9.80 2.34 -14.42
N ASP A 47 -8.77 1.51 -14.58
CA ASP A 47 -8.29 0.60 -13.54
C ASP A 47 -7.55 1.34 -12.43
N PHE A 48 -7.41 0.67 -11.28
CA PHE A 48 -6.37 0.98 -10.31
C PHE A 48 -5.18 0.04 -10.47
N PHE A 49 -4.00 0.54 -10.15
CA PHE A 49 -2.79 -0.25 -9.95
C PHE A 49 -2.56 -0.45 -8.46
N SER A 50 -2.20 -1.67 -8.03
CA SER A 50 -1.79 -2.00 -6.67
C SER A 50 -0.26 -2.09 -6.57
N PRO A 51 0.44 -1.03 -6.10
CA PRO A 51 1.89 -1.05 -5.88
C PRO A 51 2.34 -2.08 -4.84
N PHE A 52 1.45 -2.47 -3.93
CA PHE A 52 1.75 -3.31 -2.77
C PHE A 52 1.54 -4.80 -3.01
N HIS A 53 0.87 -5.20 -4.09
CA HIS A 53 0.72 -6.62 -4.42
C HIS A 53 2.07 -7.35 -4.54
N ALA A 54 3.05 -6.74 -5.21
CA ALA A 54 4.39 -7.32 -5.35
C ALA A 54 5.19 -7.27 -4.03
N VAL A 55 4.90 -6.30 -3.15
CA VAL A 55 5.50 -6.16 -1.82
C VAL A 55 5.04 -7.31 -0.91
N LEU A 56 3.72 -7.57 -0.85
CA LEU A 56 3.17 -8.72 -0.11
C LEU A 56 3.72 -10.04 -0.63
N ARG A 57 3.75 -10.23 -1.95
CA ARG A 57 4.30 -11.46 -2.58
C ARG A 57 5.79 -11.68 -2.31
N ALA A 58 6.50 -10.64 -1.89
CA ALA A 58 7.89 -10.73 -1.42
C ALA A 58 8.01 -11.00 0.09
N GLY A 59 6.90 -11.29 0.77
CA GLY A 59 6.85 -11.61 2.20
C GLY A 59 6.92 -10.38 3.12
N MET A 60 6.65 -9.18 2.60
CA MET A 60 6.61 -7.96 3.39
C MET A 60 5.16 -7.59 3.72
N GLY A 61 4.92 -7.19 4.97
CA GLY A 61 3.61 -6.75 5.44
C GLY A 61 3.70 -5.50 6.31
N THR A 62 2.56 -4.94 6.65
CA THR A 62 2.43 -3.79 7.55
C THR A 62 2.08 -4.19 8.96
N LEU A 63 1.43 -5.33 9.14
CA LEU A 63 1.10 -5.90 10.46
C LEU A 63 1.40 -7.40 10.46
N ALA A 64 1.50 -7.95 11.66
CA ALA A 64 1.65 -9.39 11.86
C ALA A 64 0.63 -9.90 12.87
N TYR A 65 -0.06 -10.99 12.51
CA TYR A 65 -1.03 -11.67 13.35
C TYR A 65 -0.89 -13.18 13.17
N GLY A 66 -0.81 -13.92 14.30
CA GLY A 66 -0.66 -15.39 14.25
C GLY A 66 0.53 -15.88 13.42
N ASP A 67 1.66 -15.17 13.51
CA ASP A 67 2.91 -15.39 12.75
C ASP A 67 2.79 -15.23 11.23
N ALA A 68 1.66 -14.71 10.75
CA ALA A 68 1.48 -14.30 9.36
C ALA A 68 1.62 -12.79 9.19
N TRP A 69 2.26 -12.38 8.10
CA TRP A 69 2.36 -10.98 7.69
C TRP A 69 1.24 -10.64 6.71
N ASN A 70 0.44 -9.63 7.07
CA ASN A 70 -0.59 -9.05 6.21
C ASN A 70 -0.18 -7.62 5.81
N LEU A 71 -0.72 -7.16 4.70
CA LEU A 71 -0.47 -5.82 4.17
C LEU A 71 -1.81 -5.10 3.96
N PHE A 72 -2.45 -4.70 5.05
CA PHE A 72 -3.77 -4.05 5.03
C PHE A 72 -3.69 -2.56 4.71
N ASP A 73 -2.52 -1.95 4.99
CA ASP A 73 -2.26 -0.56 4.66
C ASP A 73 -1.85 -0.47 3.21
N ASN A 74 -2.74 0.02 2.37
CA ASN A 74 -2.56 0.07 0.93
C ASN A 74 -2.66 1.50 0.38
N ILE A 75 -1.98 1.72 -0.73
CA ILE A 75 -2.16 2.88 -1.60
C ILE A 75 -2.34 2.35 -3.01
N VAL A 76 -3.52 2.55 -3.58
CA VAL A 76 -3.80 2.23 -4.98
C VAL A 76 -3.89 3.50 -5.80
N VAL A 77 -3.41 3.46 -7.04
CA VAL A 77 -3.34 4.63 -7.91
C VAL A 77 -4.05 4.36 -9.24
N SER A 78 -4.69 5.39 -9.80
CA SER A 78 -5.32 5.27 -11.10
C SER A 78 -4.32 4.98 -12.21
N GLU A 79 -4.78 4.26 -13.23
CA GLU A 79 -3.97 3.86 -14.39
C GLU A 79 -3.23 5.05 -15.02
N ASN A 80 -3.89 6.19 -15.19
CA ASN A 80 -3.29 7.40 -15.78
C ASN A 80 -2.20 8.07 -14.92
N LEU A 81 -2.00 7.65 -13.67
CA LEU A 81 -0.84 8.02 -12.86
C LEU A 81 0.36 7.11 -13.13
N VAL A 82 0.12 5.88 -13.57
CA VAL A 82 1.16 4.90 -13.94
C VAL A 82 1.63 5.13 -15.37
N ASN A 83 0.69 5.23 -16.32
CA ASN A 83 0.92 5.43 -17.75
C ASN A 83 0.88 6.91 -18.14
N ALA A 84 1.32 7.80 -17.23
CA ALA A 84 1.35 9.24 -17.47
C ALA A 84 2.29 9.64 -18.62
N LYS A 85 1.92 10.69 -19.36
CA LYS A 85 2.74 11.24 -20.42
C LYS A 85 4.02 11.91 -19.86
N PRO A 86 5.07 12.04 -20.66
CA PRO A 86 6.26 12.80 -20.25
C PRO A 86 5.90 14.20 -19.74
N GLY A 87 6.50 14.59 -18.61
CA GLY A 87 6.23 15.89 -17.96
C GLY A 87 5.00 15.95 -17.03
N GLU A 88 4.17 14.91 -17.02
CA GLU A 88 3.07 14.78 -16.08
C GLU A 88 3.50 14.10 -14.78
N LEU A 89 2.72 14.31 -13.71
CA LEU A 89 2.86 13.54 -12.46
C LEU A 89 2.62 12.05 -12.74
N ARG A 90 3.56 11.23 -12.29
CA ARG A 90 3.51 9.77 -12.45
C ARG A 90 4.00 9.05 -11.21
N LEU A 91 3.55 7.80 -11.05
CA LEU A 91 4.11 6.88 -10.08
C LEU A 91 5.54 6.54 -10.46
N VAL A 92 6.50 6.72 -9.53
CA VAL A 92 7.90 6.38 -9.73
C VAL A 92 8.39 5.42 -8.65
N ARG A 93 9.46 4.68 -8.94
CA ARG A 93 10.11 3.85 -7.92
C ARG A 93 11.09 4.68 -7.11
N ALA A 94 11.22 4.34 -5.82
CA ALA A 94 12.31 4.87 -5.02
C ALA A 94 13.66 4.50 -5.64
N PRO A 95 14.68 5.35 -5.53
CA PRO A 95 16.04 5.00 -5.97
C PRO A 95 16.49 3.67 -5.35
N GLY A 96 16.95 2.73 -6.18
CA GLY A 96 17.38 1.40 -5.76
C GLY A 96 16.26 0.41 -5.42
N SER A 97 14.98 0.81 -5.43
CA SER A 97 13.86 -0.11 -5.19
C SER A 97 13.38 -0.76 -6.49
N LYS A 98 13.09 -2.06 -6.42
CA LYS A 98 12.39 -2.79 -7.48
C LYS A 98 10.86 -2.66 -7.38
N TYR A 99 10.35 -2.13 -6.28
CA TYR A 99 8.92 -1.97 -6.00
C TYR A 99 8.48 -0.50 -6.12
N TYR A 100 7.22 -0.29 -6.45
CA TYR A 100 6.59 1.03 -6.40
C TYR A 100 6.06 1.36 -5.00
N GLY A 101 5.53 0.35 -4.29
CA GLY A 101 5.11 0.47 -2.91
C GLY A 101 6.25 0.20 -1.94
N ASN A 102 6.26 0.88 -0.81
CA ASN A 102 7.28 0.76 0.21
C ASN A 102 6.65 0.71 1.59
N VAL A 103 7.17 -0.16 2.47
CA VAL A 103 6.81 -0.20 3.89
C VAL A 103 7.89 0.55 4.67
N PHE A 104 7.48 1.54 5.45
CA PHE A 104 8.39 2.29 6.31
C PHE A 104 8.59 1.55 7.61
N LYS A 105 9.73 0.88 7.73
CA LYS A 105 10.12 0.11 8.90
C LYS A 105 11.46 0.58 9.43
N ARG A 106 11.52 0.94 10.71
CA ARG A 106 12.73 1.40 11.41
C ARG A 106 12.90 0.64 12.71
N ASN A 107 14.14 0.56 13.21
CA ASN A 107 14.49 -0.19 14.44
C ASN A 107 13.71 0.28 15.69
N TYR A 108 13.33 1.54 15.76
CA TYR A 108 12.54 2.08 16.88
C TYR A 108 11.04 1.75 16.79
N MET A 109 10.58 1.24 15.64
CA MET A 109 9.18 0.87 15.40
C MET A 109 8.92 -0.61 15.61
N ILE A 110 9.95 -1.41 15.90
CA ILE A 110 9.83 -2.86 16.00
C ILE A 110 10.02 -3.37 17.42
N GLN A 111 9.28 -4.42 17.76
CA GLN A 111 9.52 -5.21 18.96
C GLN A 111 10.90 -5.86 18.87
N ARG A 112 11.79 -5.58 19.84
CA ARG A 112 13.18 -6.01 19.79
C ARG A 112 13.41 -7.41 20.33
N GLU A 113 12.55 -7.84 21.25
CA GLU A 113 12.70 -9.06 22.04
C GLU A 113 11.39 -9.82 22.19
N GLY A 114 11.48 -11.05 22.70
CA GLY A 114 10.33 -11.89 22.99
C GLY A 114 9.69 -12.55 21.75
N GLN A 115 8.53 -13.12 21.96
CA GLN A 115 7.77 -13.89 20.97
C GLN A 115 7.45 -13.07 19.70
N PHE A 116 7.21 -11.77 19.85
CA PHE A 116 6.81 -10.88 18.76
C PHE A 116 7.98 -10.06 18.19
N LYS A 117 9.20 -10.54 18.34
CA LYS A 117 10.39 -9.88 17.80
C LYS A 117 10.25 -9.63 16.30
N GLY A 118 10.45 -8.38 15.90
CA GLY A 118 10.33 -7.95 14.51
C GLY A 118 8.96 -7.41 14.11
N TYR A 119 7.92 -7.63 14.93
CA TYR A 119 6.58 -7.07 14.73
C TYR A 119 6.56 -5.56 15.01
N PRO A 120 5.54 -4.83 14.57
CA PRO A 120 5.33 -3.45 14.99
C PRO A 120 5.27 -3.34 16.51
N LEU A 121 5.98 -2.36 17.07
CA LEU A 121 5.93 -2.06 18.50
C LEU A 121 4.64 -1.27 18.77
N ARG A 122 3.68 -1.95 19.38
CA ARG A 122 2.36 -1.38 19.72
C ARG A 122 2.44 -0.30 20.78
N THR A 123 1.54 0.67 20.71
CA THR A 123 1.37 1.66 21.78
C THR A 123 0.85 1.01 23.05
N TYR A 124 -0.12 0.11 22.91
CA TYR A 124 -0.72 -0.64 24.00
C TYR A 124 -0.85 -2.14 23.65
N VAL A 125 -0.76 -2.99 24.68
CA VAL A 125 -1.20 -4.38 24.65
C VAL A 125 -2.19 -4.57 25.78
N GLY A 126 -3.47 -4.73 25.46
CA GLY A 126 -4.55 -4.56 26.42
C GLY A 126 -4.48 -3.16 27.05
N ASN A 127 -4.43 -3.08 28.39
CA ASN A 127 -4.31 -1.82 29.12
C ASN A 127 -2.86 -1.41 29.43
N ASN A 128 -1.87 -2.18 28.98
CA ASN A 128 -0.46 -1.94 29.28
C ASN A 128 0.18 -1.09 28.18
N PHE A 129 0.68 0.08 28.57
CA PHE A 129 1.45 0.96 27.67
C PHE A 129 2.81 0.33 27.33
N GLN A 130 3.13 0.22 26.04
CA GLN A 130 4.35 -0.39 25.51
C GLN A 130 5.33 0.66 24.95
N GLY A 131 4.90 1.91 24.81
CA GLY A 131 5.74 2.98 24.27
C GLY A 131 5.98 2.94 22.76
N GLY A 132 5.27 2.09 22.03
CA GLY A 132 5.31 2.05 20.59
C GLY A 132 4.42 3.08 19.91
N TYR A 133 4.50 3.17 18.60
CA TYR A 133 3.79 4.16 17.81
C TYR A 133 2.49 3.64 17.21
N SER A 134 2.49 2.38 16.74
CA SER A 134 1.36 1.76 16.06
C SER A 134 1.57 0.25 16.00
N ASP A 135 0.52 -0.51 15.81
CA ASP A 135 0.55 -1.93 15.48
C ASP A 135 0.66 -2.20 13.98
N HIS A 136 0.74 -1.14 13.17
CA HIS A 136 1.01 -1.21 11.75
C HIS A 136 2.24 -0.36 11.37
N PHE A 137 2.96 -0.79 10.33
CA PHE A 137 3.99 0.02 9.70
C PHE A 137 3.39 0.92 8.62
N PRO A 138 3.77 2.22 8.57
CA PRO A 138 3.33 3.12 7.51
C PRO A 138 3.78 2.65 6.13
N VAL A 139 2.96 2.96 5.13
CA VAL A 139 3.28 2.71 3.72
C VAL A 139 3.42 4.02 2.96
N TYR A 140 4.21 4.01 1.89
CA TYR A 140 4.38 5.17 1.03
C TYR A 140 4.71 4.79 -0.41
N ILE A 141 4.45 5.72 -1.31
CA ILE A 141 4.81 5.68 -2.72
C ILE A 141 5.52 6.97 -3.09
N TYR A 142 6.20 7.00 -4.24
CA TYR A 142 6.76 8.20 -4.80
C TYR A 142 5.98 8.62 -6.04
N ILE A 143 5.68 9.91 -6.11
CA ILE A 143 5.07 10.55 -7.27
C ILE A 143 6.03 11.66 -7.71
N GLY A 144 6.40 11.65 -8.98
CA GLY A 144 7.33 12.61 -9.58
C GLY A 144 6.93 12.98 -11.00
N LYS A 145 7.68 13.91 -11.59
CA LYS A 145 7.56 14.27 -13.03
C LYS A 145 8.68 13.64 -13.82
#